data_cf5756d6b63e6985019a8df3d610cf3a
#
_entry.id   cf5756d6b63e6985019a8df3d610cf3a
#
_cell.length_a   1.000
_cell.length_b   1.000
_cell.length_c   1.000
_cell.angle_alpha   90.00
_cell.angle_beta   90.00
_cell.angle_gamma   90.00
#
_symmetry.space_group_name_H-M   'P 1'
#
loop_
_entity.id
_entity.type
_entity.pdbx_description
1 polymer ?
#
loop_
_entity_poly.entity_id
_entity_poly.type
_entity_poly.pdbx_seq_one_letter_code
_entity_poly.pdbx_strand_id
1 'polypeptide(L)'
;MHAADVTETLPTVRPSDDVLSAVRMVTRHHLPGLVVADEQGEVVGCMSSIDLLRLTLPRYVQEEPGLARVFDEGHADRIAAALVGIRVSEVVGEASAGIPIARPEATLIELAELMAERCSPIVVVARAQGGTLGVVTVNHLLELLIVAAEGNT
;
A
#
# COMPACT_ATOMS: atom_id res chain seq x y z
N MET A 1 19.64 -6.90 -12.48
CA MET A 1 18.83 -6.78 -11.27
C MET A 1 17.35 -6.86 -11.65
N HIS A 2 16.62 -7.73 -11.02
CA HIS A 2 15.21 -7.99 -11.32
C HIS A 2 14.35 -7.77 -10.07
N ALA A 3 13.05 -7.74 -10.23
CA ALA A 3 12.11 -7.52 -9.14
C ALA A 3 12.36 -8.46 -7.94
N ALA A 4 12.62 -9.74 -8.22
CA ALA A 4 12.89 -10.72 -7.17
C ALA A 4 14.12 -10.37 -6.32
N ASP A 5 15.08 -9.65 -6.88
CA ASP A 5 16.33 -9.30 -6.19
C ASP A 5 16.18 -8.08 -5.27
N VAL A 6 15.12 -7.31 -5.45
CA VAL A 6 14.95 -6.00 -4.79
C VAL A 6 13.72 -5.91 -3.89
N THR A 7 13.09 -7.03 -3.61
CA THR A 7 11.95 -7.06 -2.67
C THR A 7 12.38 -6.63 -1.28
N GLU A 8 11.47 -5.95 -0.59
CA GLU A 8 11.67 -5.45 0.76
C GLU A 8 10.85 -6.25 1.75
N THR A 9 11.34 -6.35 2.97
CA THR A 9 10.58 -6.88 4.09
C THR A 9 10.00 -5.70 4.87
N LEU A 10 8.71 -5.49 4.73
CA LEU A 10 7.98 -4.45 5.47
C LEU A 10 7.23 -5.07 6.66
N PRO A 11 6.97 -4.28 7.72
CA PRO A 11 6.06 -4.74 8.77
C PRO A 11 4.72 -5.12 8.18
N THR A 12 4.14 -6.21 8.67
CA THR A 12 2.85 -6.72 8.19
C THR A 12 1.80 -6.66 9.28
N VAL A 13 0.55 -6.65 8.87
CA VAL A 13 -0.60 -6.83 9.76
C VAL A 13 -1.35 -8.09 9.33
N ARG A 14 -2.22 -8.57 10.22
CA ARG A 14 -3.07 -9.73 9.96
C ARG A 14 -4.47 -9.27 9.51
N PRO A 15 -5.18 -10.10 8.75
CA PRO A 15 -6.57 -9.79 8.38
C PRO A 15 -7.49 -9.52 9.60
N SER A 16 -7.20 -10.17 10.73
CA SER A 16 -7.97 -10.01 11.96
C SER A 16 -7.64 -8.75 12.76
N ASP A 17 -6.58 -8.04 12.39
CA ASP A 17 -6.18 -6.82 13.07
C ASP A 17 -7.18 -5.69 12.83
N ASP A 18 -7.24 -4.78 13.79
CA ASP A 18 -8.04 -3.57 13.72
C ASP A 18 -7.39 -2.58 12.73
N VAL A 19 -8.20 -1.97 11.89
CA VAL A 19 -7.75 -0.95 10.92
C VAL A 19 -7.05 0.21 11.63
N LEU A 20 -7.54 0.65 12.78
CA LEU A 20 -6.91 1.75 13.52
C LEU A 20 -5.49 1.40 13.95
N SER A 21 -5.26 0.18 14.41
CA SER A 21 -3.92 -0.32 14.76
C SER A 21 -3.01 -0.37 13.53
N ALA A 22 -3.54 -0.78 12.39
CA ALA A 22 -2.83 -0.80 11.13
C ALA A 22 -2.42 0.60 10.67
N VAL A 23 -3.32 1.57 10.78
CA VAL A 23 -3.03 2.98 10.47
C VAL A 23 -1.93 3.52 11.39
N ARG A 24 -1.97 3.21 12.67
CA ARG A 24 -0.92 3.61 13.62
C ARG A 24 0.44 3.05 13.22
N MET A 25 0.50 1.81 12.77
CA MET A 25 1.74 1.18 12.31
C MET A 25 2.29 1.90 11.07
N VAL A 26 1.43 2.19 10.10
CA VAL A 26 1.81 2.89 8.87
C VAL A 26 2.37 4.28 9.20
N THR A 27 1.71 5.03 10.09
CA THR A 27 2.16 6.37 10.48
C THR A 27 3.44 6.34 11.29
N ARG A 28 3.57 5.40 12.21
CA ARG A 28 4.75 5.27 13.08
C ARG A 28 6.01 4.96 12.28
N HIS A 29 5.90 4.09 11.28
CA HIS A 29 7.03 3.63 10.47
C HIS A 29 7.18 4.39 9.14
N HIS A 30 6.35 5.40 8.90
CA HIS A 30 6.35 6.18 7.66
C HIS A 30 6.26 5.30 6.41
N LEU A 31 5.40 4.29 6.46
CA LEU A 31 5.23 3.34 5.36
C LEU A 31 4.39 3.94 4.22
N PRO A 32 4.66 3.57 2.97
CA PRO A 32 3.83 3.98 1.84
C PRO A 32 2.49 3.25 1.78
N GLY A 33 2.30 2.27 2.64
CA GLY A 33 1.08 1.49 2.73
C GLY A 33 1.21 0.32 3.67
N LEU A 34 0.25 -0.57 3.57
CA LEU A 34 0.04 -1.68 4.48
C LEU A 34 0.17 -3.00 3.73
N VAL A 35 0.95 -3.92 4.28
CA VAL A 35 1.05 -5.30 3.77
C VAL A 35 0.31 -6.20 4.75
N VAL A 36 -0.65 -6.96 4.23
CA VAL A 36 -1.46 -7.89 5.02
C VAL A 36 -0.98 -9.31 4.76
N ALA A 37 -0.61 -10.02 5.81
CA ALA A 37 -0.12 -11.39 5.72
C ALA A 37 -0.96 -12.31 6.60
N ASP A 38 -1.09 -13.58 6.17
CA ASP A 38 -1.78 -14.60 6.94
C ASP A 38 -0.88 -15.19 8.04
N GLU A 39 -1.37 -16.22 8.75
CA GLU A 39 -0.64 -16.87 9.83
C GLU A 39 0.64 -17.58 9.36
N GLN A 40 0.70 -17.96 8.09
CA GLN A 40 1.87 -18.58 7.48
C GLN A 40 2.88 -17.54 6.95
N GLY A 41 2.57 -16.25 7.08
CA GLY A 41 3.42 -15.18 6.58
C GLY A 41 3.23 -14.88 5.09
N GLU A 42 2.29 -15.52 4.42
CA GLU A 42 1.97 -15.25 3.03
C GLU A 42 1.20 -13.93 2.90
N VAL A 43 1.60 -13.09 1.95
CA VAL A 43 0.93 -11.84 1.66
C VAL A 43 -0.43 -12.13 1.00
N VAL A 44 -1.50 -11.69 1.64
CA VAL A 44 -2.86 -11.87 1.16
C VAL A 44 -3.47 -10.59 0.61
N GLY A 45 -2.81 -9.45 0.78
CA GLY A 45 -3.24 -8.19 0.22
C GLY A 45 -2.35 -7.02 0.63
N CYS A 46 -2.55 -5.90 -0.05
CA CYS A 46 -1.87 -4.64 0.23
C CYS A 46 -2.85 -3.49 0.10
N MET A 47 -2.57 -2.42 0.83
CA MET A 47 -3.30 -1.16 0.70
C MET A 47 -2.28 -0.02 0.68
N SER A 48 -2.46 0.95 -0.21
CA SER A 48 -1.65 2.15 -0.15
C SER A 48 -2.08 3.05 1.02
N SER A 49 -1.21 3.97 1.44
CA SER A 49 -1.56 4.97 2.44
C SER A 49 -2.72 5.85 1.98
N ILE A 50 -2.87 6.08 0.68
CA ILE A 50 -4.01 6.80 0.11
C ILE A 50 -5.31 6.01 0.30
N ASP A 51 -5.27 4.68 0.13
CA ASP A 51 -6.45 3.84 0.38
C ASP A 51 -6.89 3.89 1.84
N LEU A 52 -5.92 3.92 2.76
CA LEU A 52 -6.21 4.10 4.18
C LEU A 52 -6.86 5.46 4.45
N LEU A 53 -6.35 6.50 3.81
CA LEU A 53 -6.92 7.84 3.93
C LEU A 53 -8.36 7.89 3.41
N ARG A 54 -8.66 7.21 2.30
CA ARG A 54 -10.02 7.14 1.75
C ARG A 54 -11.03 6.53 2.72
N LEU A 55 -10.60 5.62 3.60
CA LEU A 55 -11.47 5.03 4.62
C LEU A 55 -12.00 6.06 5.64
N THR A 56 -11.28 7.16 5.81
CA THR A 56 -11.70 8.24 6.72
C THR A 56 -12.75 9.16 6.10
N LEU A 57 -12.96 9.07 4.79
CA LEU A 57 -13.83 9.96 4.04
C LEU A 57 -15.17 9.28 3.72
N PRO A 58 -16.31 9.95 3.97
CA PRO A 58 -17.58 9.47 3.48
C PRO A 58 -17.57 9.38 1.96
N ARG A 59 -18.29 8.42 1.42
CA ARG A 59 -18.34 8.19 -0.03
C ARG A 59 -18.74 9.43 -0.83
N TYR A 60 -19.73 10.18 -0.32
CA TYR A 60 -20.22 11.38 -0.99
C TYR A 60 -19.16 12.50 -1.06
N VAL A 61 -18.21 12.55 -0.10
CA VAL A 61 -17.09 13.51 -0.14
C VAL A 61 -16.09 13.12 -1.23
N GLN A 62 -15.89 11.82 -1.44
CA GLN A 62 -15.01 11.32 -2.51
C GLN A 62 -15.59 11.60 -3.90
N GLU A 63 -16.91 11.52 -4.04
CA GLU A 63 -17.63 11.80 -5.30
C GLU A 63 -17.71 13.29 -5.59
N GLU A 64 -17.86 14.13 -4.55
CA GLU A 64 -17.92 15.58 -4.64
C GLU A 64 -16.93 16.23 -3.67
N PRO A 65 -15.66 16.43 -4.09
CA PRO A 65 -14.61 16.94 -3.21
C PRO A 65 -14.92 18.30 -2.56
N GLY A 66 -15.76 19.13 -3.19
CA GLY A 66 -16.17 20.42 -2.63
C GLY A 66 -16.88 20.30 -1.28
N LEU A 67 -17.52 19.16 -1.00
CA LEU A 67 -18.22 18.92 0.26
C LEU A 67 -17.29 18.80 1.46
N ALA A 68 -16.00 18.51 1.24
CA ALA A 68 -15.02 18.42 2.32
C ALA A 68 -14.89 19.75 3.08
N ARG A 69 -15.18 20.88 2.43
CA ARG A 69 -15.10 22.21 3.06
C ARG A 69 -16.24 22.48 4.04
N VAL A 70 -17.30 21.69 4.00
CA VAL A 70 -18.48 21.85 4.86
C VAL A 70 -18.25 21.24 6.24
N PHE A 71 -17.28 20.34 6.36
CA PHE A 71 -16.99 19.63 7.60
C PHE A 71 -16.01 20.41 8.48
N ASP A 72 -16.31 20.51 9.76
CA ASP A 72 -15.41 21.07 10.77
C ASP A 72 -14.48 19.96 11.34
N GLU A 73 -13.53 20.36 12.20
CA GLU A 73 -12.59 19.43 12.82
C GLU A 73 -13.27 18.38 13.71
N GLY A 74 -14.33 18.76 14.42
CA GLY A 74 -15.11 17.83 15.22
C GLY A 74 -15.78 16.75 14.40
N HIS A 75 -16.17 17.09 13.19
CA HIS A 75 -16.73 16.13 12.23
C HIS A 75 -15.66 15.17 11.73
N ALA A 76 -14.45 15.67 11.47
CA ALA A 76 -13.30 14.85 11.07
C ALA A 76 -12.95 13.84 12.17
N ASP A 77 -12.96 14.25 13.46
CA ASP A 77 -12.70 13.35 14.58
C ASP A 77 -13.73 12.23 14.64
N ARG A 78 -15.01 12.52 14.38
CA ARG A 78 -16.06 11.49 14.34
C ARG A 78 -15.89 10.51 13.19
N ILE A 79 -15.44 10.99 12.05
CA ILE A 79 -15.15 10.15 10.87
C ILE A 79 -13.99 9.21 11.20
N ALA A 80 -12.91 9.73 11.79
CA ALA A 80 -11.75 8.92 12.18
C ALA A 80 -12.15 7.87 13.23
N ALA A 81 -12.98 8.25 14.20
CA ALA A 81 -13.50 7.35 15.24
C ALA A 81 -14.34 6.20 14.64
N ALA A 82 -14.94 6.40 13.49
CA ALA A 82 -15.72 5.37 12.81
C ALA A 82 -14.85 4.19 12.31
N LEU A 83 -13.53 4.36 12.25
CA LEU A 83 -12.59 3.27 11.91
C LEU A 83 -12.41 2.29 13.07
N VAL A 84 -12.78 2.67 14.28
CA VAL A 84 -12.69 1.78 15.45
C VAL A 84 -13.63 0.60 15.27
N GLY A 85 -13.11 -0.60 15.46
CA GLY A 85 -13.90 -1.83 15.31
C GLY A 85 -13.96 -2.41 13.90
N ILE A 86 -13.41 -1.71 12.90
CA ILE A 86 -13.31 -2.25 11.55
C ILE A 86 -12.04 -3.10 11.45
N ARG A 87 -12.18 -4.31 10.93
CA ARG A 87 -11.04 -5.22 10.72
C ARG A 87 -10.41 -5.00 9.35
N VAL A 88 -9.11 -5.27 9.25
CA VAL A 88 -8.37 -5.19 7.99
C VAL A 88 -9.01 -6.06 6.91
N SER A 89 -9.49 -7.25 7.27
CA SER A 89 -10.16 -8.17 6.33
C SER A 89 -11.39 -7.56 5.64
N GLU A 90 -12.05 -6.59 6.26
CA GLU A 90 -13.26 -5.97 5.71
C GLU A 90 -12.94 -4.96 4.59
N VAL A 91 -11.71 -4.44 4.53
CA VAL A 91 -11.35 -3.32 3.64
C VAL A 91 -10.24 -3.65 2.65
N VAL A 92 -9.42 -4.67 2.92
CA VAL A 92 -8.22 -4.94 2.13
C VAL A 92 -8.51 -5.50 0.73
N GLY A 93 -9.60 -6.24 0.58
CA GLY A 93 -9.90 -6.95 -0.69
C GLY A 93 -10.05 -6.01 -1.87
N GLU A 94 -10.88 -4.99 -1.73
CA GLU A 94 -11.13 -4.00 -2.79
C GLU A 94 -9.90 -3.13 -3.04
N ALA A 95 -9.26 -2.66 -1.98
CA ALA A 95 -8.06 -1.83 -2.07
C ALA A 95 -6.89 -2.58 -2.72
N SER A 96 -6.71 -3.85 -2.37
CA SER A 96 -5.64 -4.70 -2.89
C SER A 96 -5.75 -4.90 -4.41
N ALA A 97 -6.94 -4.90 -4.95
CA ALA A 97 -7.16 -5.05 -6.39
C ALA A 97 -6.55 -3.90 -7.21
N GLY A 98 -6.35 -2.73 -6.60
CA GLY A 98 -5.70 -1.58 -7.23
C GLY A 98 -4.18 -1.59 -7.19
N ILE A 99 -3.56 -2.47 -6.40
CA ILE A 99 -2.10 -2.56 -6.29
C ILE A 99 -1.54 -3.38 -7.46
N PRO A 100 -0.57 -2.85 -8.21
CA PRO A 100 0.01 -3.60 -9.32
C PRO A 100 0.81 -4.81 -8.85
N ILE A 101 0.81 -5.85 -9.66
CA ILE A 101 1.57 -7.08 -9.41
C ILE A 101 2.60 -7.24 -10.52
N ALA A 102 3.84 -7.46 -10.14
CA ALA A 102 4.94 -7.70 -11.08
C ALA A 102 5.43 -9.15 -10.98
N ARG A 103 5.98 -9.64 -12.07
CA ARG A 103 6.63 -10.95 -12.11
C ARG A 103 8.02 -10.85 -11.48
N PRO A 104 8.56 -11.95 -10.92
CA PRO A 104 9.90 -11.93 -10.33
C PRO A 104 11.00 -11.49 -11.31
N GLU A 105 10.82 -11.74 -12.59
CA GLU A 105 11.78 -11.43 -13.65
C GLU A 105 11.68 -9.99 -14.17
N ALA A 106 10.69 -9.22 -13.72
CA ALA A 106 10.50 -7.85 -14.18
C ALA A 106 11.73 -6.99 -13.89
N THR A 107 12.07 -6.12 -14.84
CA THR A 107 13.18 -5.17 -14.68
C THR A 107 12.78 -4.01 -13.78
N LEU A 108 13.77 -3.24 -13.30
CA LEU A 108 13.49 -2.05 -12.50
C LEU A 108 12.66 -1.02 -13.27
N ILE A 109 12.88 -0.92 -14.59
CA ILE A 109 12.12 0.00 -15.44
C ILE A 109 10.66 -0.47 -15.57
N GLU A 110 10.44 -1.78 -15.71
CA GLU A 110 9.08 -2.33 -15.72
C GLU A 110 8.35 -2.07 -14.41
N LEU A 111 9.05 -2.17 -13.26
CA LEU A 111 8.48 -1.82 -11.96
C LEU A 111 8.11 -0.35 -11.91
N ALA A 112 8.99 0.53 -12.38
CA ALA A 112 8.75 1.96 -12.42
C ALA A 112 7.53 2.31 -13.28
N GLU A 113 7.41 1.66 -14.44
CA GLU A 113 6.27 1.84 -15.34
C GLU A 113 4.95 1.44 -14.68
N LEU A 114 4.92 0.26 -14.05
CA LEU A 114 3.73 -0.23 -13.34
C LEU A 114 3.29 0.73 -12.22
N MET A 115 4.26 1.19 -11.43
CA MET A 115 3.97 2.10 -10.32
C MET A 115 3.46 3.46 -10.82
N ALA A 116 4.07 3.98 -11.89
CA ALA A 116 3.68 5.25 -12.47
C ALA A 116 2.30 5.17 -13.13
N GLU A 117 2.03 4.12 -13.89
CA GLU A 117 0.74 3.91 -14.56
C GLU A 117 -0.41 3.81 -13.55
N ARG A 118 -0.20 3.07 -12.48
CA ARG A 118 -1.22 2.85 -11.46
C ARG A 118 -1.22 3.91 -10.36
N CYS A 119 -0.29 4.87 -10.40
CA CYS A 119 -0.10 5.84 -9.32
C CYS A 119 -0.02 5.14 -7.95
N SER A 120 0.67 4.01 -7.90
CA SER A 120 0.79 3.21 -6.69
C SER A 120 2.19 3.34 -6.09
N PRO A 121 2.31 3.62 -4.79
CA PRO A 121 3.62 3.68 -4.12
C PRO A 121 4.18 2.29 -3.78
N ILE A 122 3.45 1.24 -4.10
CA ILE A 122 3.83 -0.15 -3.81
C ILE A 122 3.53 -1.02 -5.02
N VAL A 123 4.40 -1.98 -5.29
CA VAL A 123 4.14 -3.08 -6.22
C VAL A 123 4.39 -4.40 -5.51
N VAL A 124 3.52 -5.36 -5.71
CA VAL A 124 3.67 -6.72 -5.19
C VAL A 124 4.43 -7.56 -6.20
N VAL A 125 5.44 -8.28 -5.77
CA VAL A 125 6.18 -9.22 -6.62
C VAL A 125 5.70 -10.64 -6.31
N ALA A 126 5.08 -11.28 -7.29
CA ALA A 126 4.47 -12.60 -7.12
C ALA A 126 4.77 -13.52 -8.28
N ARG A 127 4.84 -14.81 -7.99
CA ARG A 127 5.01 -15.85 -9.01
C ARG A 127 3.69 -16.10 -9.75
N ALA A 128 3.80 -16.45 -11.03
CA ALA A 128 2.62 -16.78 -11.86
C ALA A 128 1.80 -17.93 -11.31
N GLN A 129 2.44 -18.86 -10.61
CA GLN A 129 1.80 -20.06 -10.03
C GLN A 129 1.33 -19.84 -8.58
N GLY A 130 1.32 -18.58 -8.13
CA GLY A 130 0.97 -18.23 -6.77
C GLY A 130 2.20 -18.07 -5.87
N GLY A 131 1.98 -17.43 -4.73
CA GLY A 131 3.05 -17.10 -3.78
C GLY A 131 3.67 -15.74 -4.06
N THR A 132 3.63 -14.90 -3.03
CA THR A 132 4.23 -13.58 -3.05
C THR A 132 5.66 -13.64 -2.56
N LEU A 133 6.59 -13.06 -3.31
CA LEU A 133 8.00 -12.95 -2.90
C LEU A 133 8.22 -11.78 -1.95
N GLY A 134 7.44 -10.72 -2.11
CA GLY A 134 7.54 -9.52 -1.31
C GLY A 134 6.96 -8.32 -2.03
N VAL A 135 7.33 -7.14 -1.57
CA VAL A 135 6.89 -5.88 -2.16
C VAL A 135 8.09 -5.00 -2.49
N VAL A 136 7.88 -4.04 -3.39
CA VAL A 136 8.85 -3.00 -3.68
C VAL A 136 8.15 -1.66 -3.52
N THR A 137 8.76 -0.76 -2.75
CA THR A 137 8.22 0.58 -2.53
C THR A 137 8.83 1.58 -3.53
N VAL A 138 8.12 2.67 -3.77
CA VAL A 138 8.59 3.74 -4.67
C VAL A 138 9.93 4.32 -4.19
N ASN A 139 10.10 4.52 -2.89
CA ASN A 139 11.35 5.06 -2.35
C ASN A 139 12.53 4.13 -2.59
N HIS A 140 12.35 2.84 -2.35
CA HIS A 140 13.41 1.86 -2.59
C HIS A 140 13.79 1.81 -4.06
N LEU A 141 12.80 1.81 -4.95
CA LEU A 141 13.05 1.80 -6.39
C LEU A 141 13.81 3.06 -6.84
N LEU A 142 13.43 4.23 -6.32
CA LEU A 142 14.14 5.48 -6.60
C LEU A 142 15.60 5.42 -6.14
N GLU A 143 15.86 4.89 -4.96
CA GLU A 143 17.22 4.71 -4.44
C GLU A 143 18.06 3.83 -5.39
N LEU A 144 17.49 2.73 -5.84
CA LEU A 144 18.18 1.81 -6.76
C LEU A 144 18.48 2.46 -8.10
N LEU A 145 17.55 3.23 -8.64
CA LEU A 145 17.73 3.94 -9.91
C LEU A 145 18.79 5.03 -9.81
N ILE A 146 18.86 5.74 -8.67
CA ILE A 146 19.90 6.75 -8.42
C ILE A 146 21.28 6.09 -8.36
N VAL A 147 21.41 5.00 -7.61
CA VAL A 147 22.67 4.27 -7.49
C VAL A 147 23.13 3.76 -8.86
N ALA A 148 22.21 3.24 -9.67
CA ALA A 148 22.52 2.78 -11.02
C ALA A 148 23.01 3.93 -11.93
N ALA A 149 22.38 5.11 -11.81
CA ALA A 149 22.78 6.29 -12.58
C ALA A 149 24.17 6.81 -12.14
N GLU A 150 24.45 6.84 -10.86
CA GLU A 150 25.76 7.27 -10.32
C GLU A 150 26.87 6.29 -10.66
N GLY A 151 26.57 5.01 -10.72
CA GLY A 151 27.53 3.96 -11.08
C GLY A 151 27.97 3.99 -12.55
N ASN A 152 27.24 4.70 -13.41
CA ASN A 152 27.53 4.84 -14.84
C ASN A 152 28.28 6.13 -15.18
N THR A 153 28.59 6.95 -14.22
CA THR A 153 29.43 8.13 -14.35
C THR A 153 30.80 7.87 -13.74
#